data_cd0b0955fd3a6eee937804bf9b1ba7a3
#
_entry.id   cd0b0955fd3a6eee937804bf9b1ba7a3
#
_cell.length_a   1.000
_cell.length_b   1.000
_cell.length_c   1.000
_cell.angle_alpha   90.00
_cell.angle_beta   90.00
_cell.angle_gamma   90.00
#
_symmetry.space_group_name_H-M   'P 1'
#
loop_
_entity.id
_entity.type
_entity.pdbx_description
1 polymer ?
#
loop_
_entity_poly.entity_id
_entity_poly.type
_entity_poly.pdbx_seq_one_letter_code
_entity_poly.pdbx_strand_id
1 'polypeptide(L)'
;MGVNDEVRQATNQQVRQWIDEGKGELLPGVLFIDEVHMLDIEAFSFLNRASEQEFSPIIVLASNRGISKIRGTDYESPHGMPLDSLDRLLIIDTHPYDRGEIGSILKIRSDEEDVELTEDALEFLAGVGSDTSMRYATQLIAPADEIASSNGREKVSEEDAEKAREQFISVEDSVDILKEYEEKMVS
;
A
#
# COMPACT_ATOMS: atom_id res chain seq x y z
N MET A 1 -11.37 -13.14 19.85
CA MET A 1 -12.74 -13.48 20.29
C MET A 1 -13.68 -13.11 19.15
N GLY A 2 -14.08 -14.10 18.34
CA GLY A 2 -14.93 -13.85 17.16
C GLY A 2 -16.40 -13.63 17.58
N VAL A 3 -17.12 -12.84 16.79
CA VAL A 3 -18.56 -12.69 16.97
C VAL A 3 -19.22 -14.02 16.61
N ASN A 4 -20.06 -14.56 17.49
CA ASN A 4 -20.75 -15.83 17.29
C ASN A 4 -21.65 -15.77 16.05
N ASP A 5 -21.68 -16.84 15.24
CA ASP A 5 -22.48 -16.93 14.01
C ASP A 5 -23.98 -16.69 14.27
N GLU A 6 -24.50 -17.10 15.44
CA GLU A 6 -25.88 -16.83 15.84
C GLU A 6 -26.17 -15.33 15.96
N VAL A 7 -25.24 -14.55 16.52
CA VAL A 7 -25.38 -13.09 16.65
C VAL A 7 -25.37 -12.42 15.29
N ARG A 8 -24.54 -12.91 14.36
CA ARG A 8 -24.50 -12.38 12.97
C ARG A 8 -25.80 -12.66 12.24
N GLN A 9 -26.30 -13.89 12.33
CA GLN A 9 -27.57 -14.26 11.71
C GLN A 9 -28.73 -13.44 12.25
N ALA A 10 -28.81 -13.26 13.56
CA ALA A 10 -29.84 -12.43 14.19
C ALA A 10 -29.74 -10.96 13.73
N THR A 11 -28.51 -10.41 13.61
CA THR A 11 -28.29 -9.06 13.10
C THR A 11 -28.73 -8.94 11.65
N ASN A 12 -28.37 -9.90 10.79
CA ASN A 12 -28.77 -9.89 9.38
C ASN A 12 -30.28 -9.97 9.21
N GLN A 13 -30.96 -10.79 10.03
CA GLN A 13 -32.44 -10.86 10.01
C GLN A 13 -33.07 -9.54 10.43
N GLN A 14 -32.53 -8.88 11.46
CA GLN A 14 -33.03 -7.59 11.92
C GLN A 14 -32.85 -6.50 10.84
N VAL A 15 -31.69 -6.49 10.16
CA VAL A 15 -31.43 -5.54 9.05
C VAL A 15 -32.39 -5.77 7.89
N ARG A 16 -32.62 -7.03 7.51
CA ARG A 16 -33.63 -7.37 6.47
C ARG A 16 -35.01 -6.82 6.86
N GLN A 17 -35.45 -7.09 8.08
CA GLN A 17 -36.74 -6.60 8.55
C GLN A 17 -36.85 -5.08 8.43
N TRP A 18 -35.81 -4.32 8.78
CA TRP A 18 -35.81 -2.87 8.65
C TRP A 18 -35.90 -2.39 7.19
N ILE A 19 -35.21 -3.10 6.27
CA ILE A 19 -35.29 -2.81 4.85
C ILE A 19 -36.70 -3.09 4.31
N ASP A 20 -37.26 -4.26 4.62
CA ASP A 20 -38.58 -4.69 4.18
C ASP A 20 -39.70 -3.76 4.71
N GLU A 21 -39.54 -3.24 5.92
CA GLU A 21 -40.44 -2.29 6.55
C GLU A 21 -40.22 -0.83 6.07
N GLY A 22 -39.24 -0.59 5.20
CA GLY A 22 -38.89 0.78 4.73
C GLY A 22 -38.30 1.66 5.81
N LYS A 23 -37.77 1.08 6.88
CA LYS A 23 -37.12 1.80 8.00
C LYS A 23 -35.63 2.04 7.78
N GLY A 24 -35.03 1.41 6.78
CA GLY A 24 -33.62 1.51 6.45
C GLY A 24 -33.33 1.22 4.99
N GLU A 25 -32.19 1.65 4.52
CA GLU A 25 -31.65 1.38 3.20
C GLU A 25 -30.24 0.83 3.34
N LEU A 26 -29.90 -0.21 2.56
CA LEU A 26 -28.55 -0.73 2.50
C LEU A 26 -27.74 0.06 1.47
N LEU A 27 -26.71 0.78 1.93
CA LEU A 27 -25.74 1.39 1.06
C LEU A 27 -24.55 0.46 0.89
N PRO A 28 -24.25 -0.02 -0.33
CA PRO A 28 -23.11 -0.90 -0.55
C PRO A 28 -21.81 -0.17 -0.22
N GLY A 29 -20.96 -0.84 0.53
CA GLY A 29 -19.62 -0.36 0.90
C GLY A 29 -18.52 -1.11 0.17
N VAL A 30 -17.27 -0.67 0.38
CA VAL A 30 -16.06 -1.34 -0.09
C VAL A 30 -15.22 -1.75 1.12
N LEU A 31 -14.87 -3.03 1.20
CA LEU A 31 -13.90 -3.56 2.14
C LEU A 31 -12.55 -3.69 1.44
N PHE A 32 -11.56 -2.89 1.81
CA PHE A 32 -10.19 -3.02 1.33
C PHE A 32 -9.33 -3.70 2.39
N ILE A 33 -8.62 -4.75 1.99
CA ILE A 33 -7.66 -5.45 2.85
C ILE A 33 -6.30 -5.43 2.16
N ASP A 34 -5.38 -4.66 2.73
CA ASP A 34 -3.97 -4.64 2.31
C ASP A 34 -3.21 -5.79 2.97
N GLU A 35 -2.11 -6.24 2.31
CA GLU A 35 -1.26 -7.33 2.79
C GLU A 35 -2.09 -8.59 3.16
N VAL A 36 -3.06 -8.93 2.31
CA VAL A 36 -4.06 -9.99 2.58
C VAL A 36 -3.43 -11.35 2.91
N HIS A 37 -2.20 -11.61 2.44
CA HIS A 37 -1.44 -12.81 2.77
C HIS A 37 -1.07 -12.92 4.28
N MET A 38 -1.30 -11.86 5.05
CA MET A 38 -1.15 -11.90 6.51
C MET A 38 -2.34 -12.54 7.23
N LEU A 39 -3.43 -12.80 6.53
CA LEU A 39 -4.59 -13.52 7.06
C LEU A 39 -4.30 -15.02 7.17
N ASP A 40 -4.91 -15.66 8.16
CA ASP A 40 -4.90 -17.12 8.29
C ASP A 40 -6.01 -17.78 7.47
N ILE A 41 -5.97 -19.11 7.36
CA ILE A 41 -6.93 -19.89 6.57
C ILE A 41 -8.38 -19.75 7.08
N GLU A 42 -8.56 -19.52 8.38
CA GLU A 42 -9.88 -19.34 8.99
C GLU A 42 -10.50 -18.01 8.57
N ALA A 43 -9.67 -16.94 8.50
CA ALA A 43 -10.09 -15.63 8.01
C ALA A 43 -10.48 -15.68 6.53
N PHE A 44 -9.71 -16.38 5.67
CA PHE A 44 -10.08 -16.60 4.27
C PHE A 44 -11.41 -17.35 4.15
N SER A 45 -11.59 -18.43 4.91
CA SER A 45 -12.84 -19.18 4.93
C SER A 45 -14.04 -18.32 5.36
N PHE A 46 -13.80 -17.39 6.29
CA PHE A 46 -14.81 -16.41 6.70
C PHE A 46 -15.14 -15.42 5.58
N LEU A 47 -14.11 -14.85 4.92
CA LEU A 47 -14.29 -13.89 3.82
C LEU A 47 -15.04 -14.52 2.64
N ASN A 48 -14.71 -15.78 2.29
CA ASN A 48 -15.39 -16.50 1.24
C ASN A 48 -16.90 -16.64 1.53
N ARG A 49 -17.26 -17.02 2.78
CA ARG A 49 -18.67 -17.08 3.18
C ARG A 49 -19.34 -15.71 3.24
N ALA A 50 -18.61 -14.69 3.69
CA ALA A 50 -19.13 -13.32 3.77
C ALA A 50 -19.40 -12.73 2.38
N SER A 51 -18.55 -13.03 1.38
CA SER A 51 -18.71 -12.54 0.02
C SER A 51 -19.94 -13.12 -0.71
N GLU A 52 -20.43 -14.28 -0.27
CA GLU A 52 -21.62 -14.91 -0.84
C GLU A 52 -22.93 -14.45 -0.19
N GLN A 53 -22.86 -13.61 0.84
CA GLN A 53 -24.07 -13.11 1.52
C GLN A 53 -24.71 -11.96 0.77
N GLU A 54 -26.02 -11.81 0.94
CA GLU A 54 -26.83 -10.76 0.30
C GLU A 54 -26.33 -9.34 0.61
N PHE A 55 -25.77 -9.11 1.80
CA PHE A 55 -25.27 -7.81 2.25
C PHE A 55 -23.76 -7.70 2.14
N SER A 56 -23.13 -8.48 1.23
CA SER A 56 -21.70 -8.44 1.03
C SER A 56 -21.26 -7.07 0.48
N PRO A 57 -20.20 -6.46 1.04
CA PRO A 57 -19.54 -5.32 0.41
C PRO A 57 -18.78 -5.76 -0.85
N ILE A 58 -18.35 -4.80 -1.66
CA ILE A 58 -17.30 -5.03 -2.66
C ILE A 58 -16.00 -5.29 -1.91
N ILE A 59 -15.36 -6.43 -2.16
CA ILE A 59 -14.11 -6.81 -1.47
C ILE A 59 -12.94 -6.58 -2.42
N VAL A 60 -11.98 -5.77 -1.99
CA VAL A 60 -10.72 -5.49 -2.69
C VAL A 60 -9.57 -5.97 -1.81
N LEU A 61 -8.77 -6.89 -2.34
CA LEU A 61 -7.63 -7.49 -1.64
C LEU A 61 -6.33 -7.08 -2.34
N ALA A 62 -5.32 -6.68 -1.59
CA ALA A 62 -4.00 -6.38 -2.12
C ALA A 62 -2.94 -7.32 -1.53
N SER A 63 -2.00 -7.75 -2.36
CA SER A 63 -0.84 -8.56 -1.96
C SER A 63 0.35 -8.26 -2.85
N ASN A 64 1.53 -8.17 -2.25
CA ASN A 64 2.82 -8.04 -2.94
C ASN A 64 3.58 -9.38 -2.99
N ARG A 65 2.95 -10.49 -2.59
CA ARG A 65 3.58 -11.82 -2.56
C ARG A 65 3.42 -12.54 -3.89
N GLY A 66 4.50 -13.20 -4.31
CA GLY A 66 4.45 -14.22 -5.33
C GLY A 66 3.95 -15.56 -4.78
N ILE A 67 4.70 -16.66 -4.98
CA ILE A 67 4.42 -17.95 -4.33
C ILE A 67 4.93 -17.89 -2.90
N SER A 68 4.07 -18.12 -1.93
CA SER A 68 4.41 -18.10 -0.52
C SER A 68 3.51 -19.02 0.30
N LYS A 69 3.95 -19.36 1.52
CA LYS A 69 3.13 -20.18 2.42
C LYS A 69 1.91 -19.39 2.90
N ILE A 70 0.77 -20.08 2.94
CA ILE A 70 -0.44 -19.58 3.60
C ILE A 70 -0.14 -19.54 5.10
N ARG A 71 -0.42 -18.40 5.73
CA ARG A 71 -0.11 -18.19 7.15
C ARG A 71 -0.76 -19.27 8.03
N GLY A 72 0.05 -19.84 8.92
CA GLY A 72 -0.38 -20.91 9.84
C GLY A 72 -0.41 -22.31 9.22
N THR A 73 0.07 -22.47 7.98
CA THR A 73 0.15 -23.76 7.28
C THR A 73 1.53 -23.98 6.64
N ASP A 74 1.81 -25.21 6.19
CA ASP A 74 2.97 -25.53 5.37
C ASP A 74 2.69 -25.51 3.85
N TYR A 75 1.47 -25.15 3.44
CA TYR A 75 1.08 -25.11 2.03
C TYR A 75 1.55 -23.85 1.36
N GLU A 76 2.25 -24.01 0.24
CA GLU A 76 2.61 -22.93 -0.67
C GLU A 76 1.49 -22.69 -1.67
N SER A 77 1.16 -21.42 -1.89
CA SER A 77 0.12 -21.01 -2.83
C SER A 77 0.47 -19.66 -3.47
N PRO A 78 -0.03 -19.37 -4.67
CA PRO A 78 0.09 -18.06 -5.26
C PRO A 78 -0.46 -16.98 -4.31
N HIS A 79 0.27 -15.88 -4.20
CA HIS A 79 -0.08 -14.74 -3.36
C HIS A 79 -0.24 -15.03 -1.86
N GLY A 80 0.14 -16.25 -1.40
CA GLY A 80 -0.07 -16.69 -0.01
C GLY A 80 -1.55 -16.85 0.37
N MET A 81 -2.41 -17.13 -0.62
CA MET A 81 -3.86 -17.26 -0.45
C MET A 81 -4.33 -18.67 -0.81
N PRO A 82 -5.39 -19.18 -0.16
CA PRO A 82 -6.00 -20.45 -0.57
C PRO A 82 -6.49 -20.40 -2.02
N LEU A 83 -6.33 -21.51 -2.77
CA LEU A 83 -6.74 -21.58 -4.18
C LEU A 83 -8.25 -21.37 -4.37
N ASP A 84 -9.07 -21.88 -3.45
CA ASP A 84 -10.53 -21.68 -3.48
C ASP A 84 -10.94 -20.22 -3.29
N SER A 85 -10.13 -19.42 -2.60
CA SER A 85 -10.31 -17.97 -2.53
C SER A 85 -9.91 -17.29 -3.83
N LEU A 86 -8.78 -17.69 -4.42
CA LEU A 86 -8.28 -17.12 -5.69
C LEU A 86 -9.25 -17.36 -6.86
N ASP A 87 -9.86 -18.54 -6.93
CA ASP A 87 -10.82 -18.89 -7.98
C ASP A 87 -12.11 -18.03 -7.97
N ARG A 88 -12.35 -17.29 -6.88
CA ARG A 88 -13.50 -16.39 -6.71
C ARG A 88 -13.18 -14.92 -7.00
N LEU A 89 -11.92 -14.61 -7.28
CA LEU A 89 -11.42 -13.24 -7.42
C LEU A 89 -11.10 -12.91 -8.88
N LEU A 90 -11.35 -11.66 -9.24
CA LEU A 90 -10.76 -11.06 -10.43
C LEU A 90 -9.37 -10.57 -10.06
N ILE A 91 -8.33 -11.24 -10.60
CA ILE A 91 -6.95 -10.86 -10.34
C ILE A 91 -6.55 -9.75 -11.29
N ILE A 92 -6.08 -8.64 -10.72
CA ILE A 92 -5.54 -7.48 -11.45
C ILE A 92 -4.05 -7.41 -11.14
N ASP A 93 -3.24 -7.54 -12.18
CA ASP A 93 -1.79 -7.38 -12.08
C ASP A 93 -1.42 -5.90 -12.12
N THR A 94 -0.44 -5.49 -11.30
CA THR A 94 0.09 -4.14 -11.28
C THR A 94 1.52 -4.13 -11.78
N HIS A 95 1.87 -3.11 -12.56
CA HIS A 95 3.22 -2.95 -13.11
C HIS A 95 3.97 -1.84 -12.37
N PRO A 96 5.31 -1.92 -12.27
CA PRO A 96 6.12 -0.81 -11.80
C PRO A 96 5.88 0.44 -12.66
N TYR A 97 5.83 1.58 -12.03
CA TYR A 97 5.73 2.87 -12.73
C TYR A 97 7.01 3.18 -13.51
N ASP A 98 6.88 3.75 -14.69
CA ASP A 98 8.00 4.32 -15.41
C ASP A 98 8.39 5.70 -14.84
N ARG A 99 9.55 6.23 -15.28
CA ARG A 99 10.07 7.52 -14.80
C ARG A 99 9.09 8.68 -15.03
N GLY A 100 8.37 8.69 -16.15
CA GLY A 100 7.40 9.74 -16.47
C GLY A 100 6.16 9.66 -15.58
N GLU A 101 5.68 8.46 -15.30
CA GLU A 101 4.57 8.21 -14.37
C GLU A 101 4.96 8.61 -12.94
N ILE A 102 6.18 8.26 -12.50
CA ILE A 102 6.72 8.67 -11.20
C ILE A 102 6.78 10.20 -11.11
N GLY A 103 7.27 10.90 -12.15
CA GLY A 103 7.27 12.34 -12.20
C GLY A 103 5.87 12.95 -12.07
N SER A 104 4.89 12.37 -12.74
CA SER A 104 3.48 12.80 -12.64
C SER A 104 2.92 12.61 -11.22
N ILE A 105 3.23 11.49 -10.57
CA ILE A 105 2.81 11.19 -9.19
C ILE A 105 3.49 12.16 -8.21
N LEU A 106 4.79 12.42 -8.36
CA LEU A 106 5.53 13.36 -7.52
C LEU A 106 4.96 14.78 -7.63
N LYS A 107 4.57 15.20 -8.84
CA LYS A 107 3.92 16.50 -9.06
C LYS A 107 2.58 16.59 -8.32
N ILE A 108 1.71 15.59 -8.46
CA ILE A 108 0.44 15.54 -7.71
C ILE A 108 0.71 15.58 -6.20
N ARG A 109 1.72 14.86 -5.74
CA ARG A 109 2.05 14.79 -4.32
C ARG A 109 2.61 16.12 -3.80
N SER A 110 3.46 16.81 -4.57
CA SER A 110 3.96 18.12 -4.20
C SER A 110 2.85 19.18 -4.15
N ASP A 111 1.91 19.13 -5.11
CA ASP A 111 0.74 20.00 -5.11
C ASP A 111 -0.15 19.79 -3.87
N GLU A 112 -0.34 18.53 -3.41
CA GLU A 112 -1.10 18.19 -2.20
C GLU A 112 -0.41 18.62 -0.90
N GLU A 113 0.91 18.75 -0.90
CA GLU A 113 1.72 19.18 0.24
C GLU A 113 2.02 20.71 0.20
N ASP A 114 1.46 21.44 -0.78
CA ASP A 114 1.74 22.87 -1.02
C ASP A 114 3.23 23.17 -1.26
N VAL A 115 3.97 22.22 -1.87
CA VAL A 115 5.40 22.36 -2.18
C VAL A 115 5.58 22.63 -3.67
N GLU A 116 6.23 23.74 -4.00
CA GLU A 116 6.57 24.06 -5.38
C GLU A 116 7.94 23.49 -5.77
N LEU A 117 7.95 22.54 -6.71
CA LEU A 117 9.17 21.96 -7.29
C LEU A 117 9.52 22.67 -8.61
N THR A 118 10.82 22.91 -8.85
CA THR A 118 11.30 23.26 -10.20
C THR A 118 11.24 22.04 -11.13
N GLU A 119 11.26 22.25 -12.44
CA GLU A 119 11.25 21.14 -13.40
C GLU A 119 12.47 20.22 -13.21
N ASP A 120 13.66 20.81 -12.96
CA ASP A 120 14.91 20.07 -12.73
C ASP A 120 14.83 19.23 -11.43
N ALA A 121 14.26 19.79 -10.34
CA ALA A 121 14.05 19.06 -9.10
C ALA A 121 13.06 17.88 -9.29
N LEU A 122 11.98 18.09 -10.03
CA LEU A 122 11.01 17.05 -10.34
C LEU A 122 11.65 15.93 -11.17
N GLU A 123 12.44 16.28 -12.18
CA GLU A 123 13.14 15.30 -13.02
C GLU A 123 14.17 14.51 -12.22
N PHE A 124 14.93 15.18 -11.34
CA PHE A 124 15.88 14.53 -10.43
C PHE A 124 15.19 13.54 -9.51
N LEU A 125 14.13 13.97 -8.81
CA LEU A 125 13.35 13.09 -7.91
C LEU A 125 12.70 11.93 -8.64
N ALA A 126 12.22 12.13 -9.88
CA ALA A 126 11.69 11.05 -10.70
C ALA A 126 12.77 10.04 -11.07
N GLY A 127 13.99 10.48 -11.33
CA GLY A 127 15.16 9.61 -11.49
C GLY A 127 15.45 8.79 -10.25
N VAL A 128 15.50 9.46 -9.08
CA VAL A 128 15.69 8.78 -7.79
C VAL A 128 14.60 7.72 -7.55
N GLY A 129 13.34 8.04 -7.86
CA GLY A 129 12.22 7.12 -7.69
C GLY A 129 12.29 5.90 -8.62
N SER A 130 12.84 6.09 -9.83
CA SER A 130 13.07 5.00 -10.79
C SER A 130 14.22 4.10 -10.37
N ASP A 131 15.29 4.68 -9.81
CA ASP A 131 16.50 3.95 -9.41
C ASP A 131 16.33 3.22 -8.06
N THR A 132 15.43 3.69 -7.20
CA THR A 132 15.20 3.15 -5.85
C THR A 132 13.74 2.75 -5.68
N SER A 133 12.90 3.66 -5.18
CA SER A 133 11.45 3.46 -5.09
C SER A 133 10.70 4.79 -5.14
N MET A 134 9.48 4.75 -5.73
CA MET A 134 8.58 5.91 -5.73
C MET A 134 8.30 6.41 -4.30
N ARG A 135 8.17 5.51 -3.33
CA ARG A 135 7.94 5.86 -1.92
C ARG A 135 9.08 6.68 -1.35
N TYR A 136 10.32 6.29 -1.63
CA TYR A 136 11.51 7.02 -1.18
C TYR A 136 11.57 8.41 -1.82
N ALA A 137 11.38 8.51 -3.15
CA ALA A 137 11.36 9.81 -3.84
C ALA A 137 10.26 10.74 -3.27
N THR A 138 9.07 10.21 -2.99
CA THR A 138 7.99 10.99 -2.35
C THR A 138 8.38 11.49 -0.96
N GLN A 139 9.09 10.68 -0.16
CA GLN A 139 9.55 11.07 1.17
C GLN A 139 10.62 12.16 1.15
N LEU A 140 11.30 12.39 0.03
CA LEU A 140 12.31 13.45 -0.11
C LEU A 140 11.69 14.84 -0.35
N ILE A 141 10.41 14.95 -0.73
CA ILE A 141 9.77 16.25 -1.04
C ILE A 141 9.79 17.16 0.18
N ALA A 142 9.30 16.71 1.32
CA ALA A 142 9.23 17.54 2.53
C ALA A 142 10.62 17.96 3.08
N PRO A 143 11.63 17.07 3.18
CA PRO A 143 13.00 17.49 3.52
C PRO A 143 13.61 18.47 2.54
N ALA A 144 13.37 18.30 1.23
CA ALA A 144 13.88 19.21 0.22
C ALA A 144 13.24 20.61 0.34
N ASP A 145 11.96 20.69 0.66
CA ASP A 145 11.26 21.95 0.94
C ASP A 145 11.82 22.66 2.18
N GLU A 146 12.08 21.93 3.26
CA GLU A 146 12.70 22.48 4.46
C GLU A 146 14.10 23.06 4.17
N ILE A 147 14.89 22.38 3.32
CA ILE A 147 16.20 22.87 2.89
C ILE A 147 16.05 24.14 2.04
N ALA A 148 15.10 24.16 1.09
CA ALA A 148 14.84 25.33 0.25
C ALA A 148 14.40 26.53 1.11
N SER A 149 13.45 26.34 2.01
CA SER A 149 12.93 27.33 2.94
C SER A 149 14.02 27.89 3.86
N SER A 150 14.90 27.04 4.40
CA SER A 150 16.06 27.46 5.21
C SER A 150 17.05 28.33 4.45
N ASN A 151 17.11 28.18 3.13
CA ASN A 151 17.91 28.98 2.23
C ASN A 151 17.16 30.22 1.65
N GLY A 152 15.92 30.46 2.14
CA GLY A 152 15.10 31.60 1.71
C GLY A 152 14.51 31.44 0.30
N ARG A 153 14.34 30.22 -0.19
CA ARG A 153 13.73 29.90 -1.49
C ARG A 153 12.27 29.46 -1.29
N GLU A 154 11.40 29.91 -2.19
CA GLU A 154 10.00 29.50 -2.21
C GLU A 154 9.79 28.20 -3.02
N LYS A 155 10.75 27.83 -3.86
CA LYS A 155 10.68 26.63 -4.71
C LYS A 155 11.88 25.73 -4.44
N VAL A 156 11.61 24.44 -4.42
CA VAL A 156 12.64 23.42 -4.31
C VAL A 156 13.40 23.31 -5.62
N SER A 157 14.72 23.51 -5.55
CA SER A 157 15.64 23.29 -6.67
C SER A 157 16.22 21.87 -6.66
N GLU A 158 16.85 21.47 -7.77
CA GLU A 158 17.59 20.20 -7.85
C GLU A 158 18.63 20.09 -6.72
N GLU A 159 19.38 21.17 -6.43
CA GLU A 159 20.37 21.20 -5.34
C GLU A 159 19.76 20.90 -3.97
N ASP A 160 18.53 21.34 -3.70
CA ASP A 160 17.83 21.05 -2.44
C ASP A 160 17.41 19.60 -2.37
N ALA A 161 16.94 19.03 -3.48
CA ALA A 161 16.59 17.62 -3.60
C ALA A 161 17.83 16.70 -3.48
N GLU A 162 18.97 17.08 -4.07
CA GLU A 162 20.23 16.36 -3.90
C GLU A 162 20.68 16.34 -2.44
N LYS A 163 20.66 17.49 -1.76
CA LYS A 163 21.00 17.58 -0.34
C LYS A 163 20.07 16.77 0.54
N ALA A 164 18.77 16.75 0.22
CA ALA A 164 17.82 15.91 0.93
C ALA A 164 18.19 14.41 0.75
N ARG A 165 18.51 13.98 -0.48
CA ARG A 165 18.96 12.61 -0.75
C ARG A 165 20.24 12.25 -0.01
N GLU A 166 21.20 13.15 0.11
CA GLU A 166 22.44 12.91 0.85
C GLU A 166 22.22 12.70 2.36
N GLN A 167 21.19 13.35 2.93
CA GLN A 167 20.86 13.27 4.35
C GLN A 167 19.97 12.09 4.71
N PHE A 168 19.14 11.64 3.77
CA PHE A 168 18.13 10.59 3.98
C PHE A 168 18.40 9.43 3.03
N ILE A 169 19.12 8.44 3.50
CA ILE A 169 19.48 7.24 2.74
C ILE A 169 18.27 6.34 2.46
N SER A 170 18.25 5.68 1.30
CA SER A 170 17.22 4.67 0.97
C SER A 170 17.34 3.43 1.84
N VAL A 171 16.31 2.56 1.80
CA VAL A 171 16.35 1.27 2.50
C VAL A 171 17.44 0.38 1.90
N GLU A 172 17.62 0.42 0.57
CA GLU A 172 18.67 -0.35 -0.12
C GLU A 172 20.07 0.11 0.30
N ASP A 173 20.33 1.42 0.31
CA ASP A 173 21.60 1.99 0.77
C ASP A 173 21.89 1.61 2.25
N SER A 174 20.85 1.61 3.09
CA SER A 174 20.95 1.20 4.50
C SER A 174 21.36 -0.26 4.64
N VAL A 175 20.81 -1.15 3.82
CA VAL A 175 21.18 -2.58 3.81
C VAL A 175 22.62 -2.77 3.36
N ASP A 176 23.08 -2.04 2.35
CA ASP A 176 24.45 -2.17 1.85
C ASP A 176 25.47 -1.62 2.85
N ILE A 177 25.16 -0.53 3.56
CA ILE A 177 25.96 -0.05 4.70
C ILE A 177 26.07 -1.12 5.79
N LEU A 178 24.96 -1.79 6.13
CA LEU A 178 24.99 -2.86 7.15
C LEU A 178 25.84 -4.05 6.71
N LYS A 179 25.78 -4.46 5.45
CA LYS A 179 26.64 -5.54 4.91
C LYS A 179 28.13 -5.18 4.99
N GLU A 180 28.49 -3.95 4.62
CA GLU A 180 29.87 -3.47 4.76
C GLU A 180 30.37 -3.47 6.22
N TYR A 181 29.48 -3.13 7.16
CA TYR A 181 29.83 -3.20 8.59
C TYR A 181 30.01 -4.63 9.08
N GLU A 182 29.15 -5.55 8.67
CA GLU A 182 29.28 -6.98 9.02
C GLU A 182 30.60 -7.57 8.47
N GLU A 183 30.96 -7.29 7.22
CA GLU A 183 32.23 -7.74 6.63
C GLU A 183 33.46 -7.20 7.38
N LYS A 184 33.40 -5.96 7.86
CA LYS A 184 34.49 -5.35 8.64
C LYS A 184 34.60 -5.87 10.09
N MET A 185 33.49 -6.39 10.64
CA MET A 185 33.49 -6.99 11.99
C MET A 185 33.92 -8.47 12.00
N VAL A 186 33.87 -9.17 10.88
CA VAL A 186 34.22 -10.58 10.73
C VAL A 186 35.67 -10.77 10.27
N SER A 187 36.38 -9.71 9.90
CA SER A 187 37.81 -9.68 9.54
C SER A 187 38.67 -9.26 10.74
#